data_caa19e9d7ed39e0322b8bd1ac4543e4e
#
_entry.id   caa19e9d7ed39e0322b8bd1ac4543e4e
#
_cell.length_a   1.000
_cell.length_b   1.000
_cell.length_c   1.000
_cell.angle_alpha   90.00
_cell.angle_beta   90.00
_cell.angle_gamma   90.00
#
_symmetry.space_group_name_H-M   'P 1'
#
loop_
_entity.id
_entity.type
_entity.pdbx_description
1 polymer ?
#
loop_
_entity_poly.entity_id
_entity_poly.type
_entity_poly.pdbx_seq_one_letter_code
_entity_poly.pdbx_strand_id
1 'polypeptide(L)'
;MTGLVARVEAATPPGRDRAVDALRALAILGVVGGHWLVTALVADSGTVRGASPLAQLPELTPVSWVFQTLAVFFLVGGQVAAGSWASARKRGVPYGRWVGGRLARLFRPVAAVLVVWALAAAVMLVAGVGEPTVRALAKLVWSPLWFLLVFAALTALTPLVARLHPLWPLVVVLHVDLVRLGLGGPRELGWINVVAGWLVPYCLGALVARGGLRGRAGRWALLLGGTVAAAALVRWAGYPASMVGVPGGRMSNLDPPSLAAAAFGLAQCGAALLLLGPLRRVLRRPAVWAVVAVVNLSAMTVFLWHQTAMIIVTASALLLADEPLPGLHTVPDDVGWVVARLFWLPVFALALLGYWAVFRGCEQGGRRGGGGSLVVRESAPERRGRARRA
;
A
#
# COMPACT_ATOMS: atom_id res chain seq x y z
N MET A 1 -2.05 28.31 -2.87
CA MET A 1 -2.17 27.09 -3.73
C MET A 1 -1.47 27.24 -5.09
N THR A 2 -1.49 28.39 -5.75
CA THR A 2 -0.86 28.62 -7.06
C THR A 2 0.65 28.30 -7.08
N GLY A 3 1.42 28.71 -6.07
CA GLY A 3 2.86 28.45 -6.02
C GLY A 3 3.26 26.97 -5.81
N LEU A 4 2.45 26.15 -5.09
CA LEU A 4 2.71 24.73 -4.92
C LEU A 4 2.42 23.97 -6.22
N VAL A 5 1.29 24.28 -6.86
CA VAL A 5 0.90 23.65 -8.14
C VAL A 5 1.97 23.90 -9.20
N ALA A 6 2.44 25.15 -9.36
CA ALA A 6 3.50 25.49 -10.30
C ALA A 6 4.82 24.76 -9.99
N ARG A 7 5.22 24.67 -8.71
CA ARG A 7 6.44 23.93 -8.31
C ARG A 7 6.34 22.44 -8.61
N VAL A 8 5.19 21.81 -8.35
CA VAL A 8 4.98 20.39 -8.64
C VAL A 8 5.02 20.12 -10.14
N GLU A 9 4.37 20.98 -10.94
CA GLU A 9 4.37 20.86 -12.39
C GLU A 9 5.78 21.00 -12.97
N ALA A 10 6.53 22.02 -12.56
CA ALA A 10 7.92 22.25 -12.98
C ALA A 10 8.88 21.11 -12.55
N ALA A 11 8.63 20.47 -11.40
CA ALA A 11 9.43 19.35 -10.90
C ALA A 11 9.04 17.99 -11.49
N THR A 12 7.98 17.93 -12.31
CA THR A 12 7.48 16.68 -12.90
C THR A 12 8.25 16.35 -14.19
N PRO A 13 9.01 15.21 -14.25
CA PRO A 13 9.72 14.84 -15.46
C PRO A 13 8.79 14.62 -16.66
N PRO A 14 9.19 15.02 -17.90
CA PRO A 14 8.40 14.86 -19.12
C PRO A 14 8.04 13.43 -19.33
N GLY A 15 7.89 12.50 -19.22
CA GLY A 15 7.61 11.07 -19.45
C GLY A 15 7.00 10.37 -18.24
N ARG A 16 6.69 11.09 -17.16
CA ARG A 16 6.10 10.50 -15.97
C ARG A 16 4.63 10.12 -16.21
N ASP A 17 4.30 8.84 -16.03
CA ASP A 17 2.91 8.38 -16.11
C ASP A 17 2.15 8.74 -14.81
N ARG A 18 1.49 9.91 -14.83
CA ARG A 18 0.72 10.44 -13.70
C ARG A 18 -0.41 9.49 -13.26
N ALA A 19 -0.97 8.70 -14.19
CA ALA A 19 -2.05 7.76 -13.87
C ALA A 19 -1.56 6.57 -13.03
N VAL A 20 -0.35 6.10 -13.27
CA VAL A 20 0.28 5.06 -12.44
C VAL A 20 0.54 5.58 -11.02
N ASP A 21 0.96 6.84 -10.91
CA ASP A 21 1.13 7.50 -9.60
C ASP A 21 -0.22 7.66 -8.88
N ALA A 22 -1.30 7.98 -9.61
CA ALA A 22 -2.64 8.06 -9.04
C ALA A 22 -3.14 6.70 -8.54
N LEU A 23 -2.94 5.62 -9.30
CA LEU A 23 -3.29 4.28 -8.85
C LEU A 23 -2.55 3.90 -7.57
N ARG A 24 -1.26 4.26 -7.44
CA ARG A 24 -0.50 4.03 -6.21
C ARG A 24 -1.05 4.83 -5.04
N ALA A 25 -1.37 6.11 -5.25
CA ALA A 25 -1.97 6.96 -4.23
C ALA A 25 -3.33 6.42 -3.78
N LEU A 26 -4.20 6.04 -4.71
CA LEU A 26 -5.50 5.43 -4.43
C LEU A 26 -5.35 4.10 -3.67
N ALA A 27 -4.37 3.27 -4.05
CA ALA A 27 -4.12 2.01 -3.36
C ALA A 27 -3.72 2.22 -1.89
N ILE A 28 -2.86 3.19 -1.61
CA ILE A 28 -2.44 3.50 -0.24
C ILE A 28 -3.59 4.10 0.57
N LEU A 29 -4.33 5.05 -0.02
CA LEU A 29 -5.49 5.64 0.65
C LEU A 29 -6.60 4.62 0.90
N GLY A 30 -6.80 3.66 -0.01
CA GLY A 30 -7.71 2.53 0.19
C GLY A 30 -7.32 1.69 1.40
N VAL A 31 -6.04 1.31 1.52
CA VAL A 31 -5.54 0.55 2.68
C VAL A 31 -5.73 1.34 3.98
N VAL A 32 -5.38 2.62 4.00
CA VAL A 32 -5.52 3.49 5.18
C VAL A 32 -6.99 3.61 5.59
N GLY A 33 -7.88 3.95 4.63
CA GLY A 33 -9.31 4.05 4.86
C GLY A 33 -9.93 2.73 5.32
N GLY A 34 -9.51 1.62 4.71
CA GLY A 34 -9.93 0.29 5.12
C GLY A 34 -9.55 -0.02 6.58
N HIS A 35 -8.29 0.22 6.96
CA HIS A 35 -7.86 0.02 8.35
C HIS A 35 -8.65 0.91 9.32
N TRP A 36 -8.87 2.17 8.99
CA TRP A 36 -9.63 3.06 9.86
C TRP A 36 -11.10 2.66 10.01
N LEU A 37 -11.70 2.03 9.00
CA LEU A 37 -13.09 1.58 9.04
C LEU A 37 -13.26 0.22 9.71
N VAL A 38 -12.32 -0.71 9.51
CA VAL A 38 -12.48 -2.09 10.01
C VAL A 38 -11.79 -2.34 11.36
N THR A 39 -11.03 -1.39 11.89
CA THR A 39 -10.36 -1.52 13.18
C THR A 39 -11.08 -0.72 14.26
N ALA A 40 -11.58 -1.38 15.29
CA ALA A 40 -12.10 -0.78 16.50
C ALA A 40 -11.16 -1.05 17.69
N LEU A 41 -11.06 -0.10 18.60
CA LEU A 41 -10.38 -0.19 19.88
C LEU A 41 -11.44 -0.11 20.98
N VAL A 42 -11.90 -1.25 21.45
CA VAL A 42 -12.93 -1.33 22.50
C VAL A 42 -12.30 -1.17 23.85
N ALA A 43 -12.75 -0.18 24.59
CA ALA A 43 -12.34 0.01 25.99
C ALA A 43 -13.33 -0.75 26.91
N ASP A 44 -12.81 -1.63 27.74
CA ASP A 44 -13.55 -2.42 28.69
C ASP A 44 -12.76 -2.60 29.99
N SER A 45 -13.36 -2.15 31.11
CA SER A 45 -12.83 -2.37 32.48
C SER A 45 -11.32 -2.07 32.63
N GLY A 46 -10.86 -0.93 32.05
CA GLY A 46 -9.46 -0.49 32.11
C GLY A 46 -8.52 -1.19 31.12
N THR A 47 -9.03 -2.02 30.23
CA THR A 47 -8.27 -2.65 29.15
C THR A 47 -8.76 -2.18 27.78
N VAL A 48 -7.86 -2.22 26.79
CA VAL A 48 -8.21 -1.92 25.39
C VAL A 48 -7.95 -3.15 24.54
N ARG A 49 -8.97 -3.57 23.79
CA ARG A 49 -8.88 -4.71 22.87
C ARG A 49 -9.23 -4.31 21.44
N GLY A 50 -8.61 -4.98 20.47
CA GLY A 50 -8.96 -4.83 19.07
C GLY A 50 -10.25 -5.58 18.72
N ALA A 51 -11.12 -4.93 17.95
CA ALA A 51 -12.33 -5.52 17.37
C ALA A 51 -12.51 -5.08 15.91
N SER A 52 -13.50 -5.66 15.23
CA SER A 52 -13.83 -5.29 13.85
C SER A 52 -15.34 -5.32 13.64
N PRO A 53 -15.92 -4.31 13.00
CA PRO A 53 -17.34 -4.34 12.64
C PRO A 53 -17.70 -5.52 11.72
N LEU A 54 -16.75 -6.02 10.92
CA LEU A 54 -17.00 -7.15 10.03
C LEU A 54 -17.21 -8.48 10.78
N ALA A 55 -16.89 -8.55 12.08
CA ALA A 55 -17.18 -9.70 12.91
C ALA A 55 -18.66 -9.75 13.36
N GLN A 56 -19.26 -8.58 13.53
CA GLN A 56 -20.65 -8.42 14.02
C GLN A 56 -21.63 -8.09 12.88
N LEU A 57 -21.15 -7.42 11.84
CA LEU A 57 -21.92 -6.96 10.67
C LEU A 57 -21.35 -7.58 9.38
N PRO A 58 -21.50 -8.89 9.17
CA PRO A 58 -20.95 -9.58 8.00
C PRO A 58 -21.53 -9.08 6.67
N GLU A 59 -22.71 -8.48 6.66
CA GLU A 59 -23.35 -7.84 5.50
C GLU A 59 -22.55 -6.64 4.96
N LEU A 60 -21.68 -6.02 5.77
CA LEU A 60 -20.78 -4.94 5.34
C LEU A 60 -19.53 -5.45 4.63
N THR A 61 -19.33 -6.76 4.60
CA THR A 61 -18.14 -7.38 3.97
C THR A 61 -17.94 -6.94 2.52
N PRO A 62 -18.95 -6.92 1.63
CA PRO A 62 -18.76 -6.47 0.24
C PRO A 62 -18.30 -5.00 0.14
N VAL A 63 -18.74 -4.14 1.08
CA VAL A 63 -18.29 -2.74 1.12
C VAL A 63 -16.79 -2.66 1.44
N SER A 64 -16.28 -3.56 2.29
CA SER A 64 -14.86 -3.61 2.64
C SER A 64 -13.95 -3.91 1.43
N TRP A 65 -14.47 -4.54 0.38
CA TRP A 65 -13.71 -4.88 -0.83
C TRP A 65 -13.17 -3.65 -1.56
N VAL A 66 -13.84 -2.51 -1.48
CA VAL A 66 -13.39 -1.24 -2.07
C VAL A 66 -12.05 -0.78 -1.48
N PHE A 67 -11.81 -1.09 -0.21
CA PHE A 67 -10.64 -0.67 0.54
C PHE A 67 -9.48 -1.68 0.51
N GLN A 68 -9.75 -2.92 0.11
CA GLN A 68 -8.71 -3.93 -0.03
C GLN A 68 -7.99 -3.75 -1.38
N THR A 69 -7.00 -2.87 -1.43
CA THR A 69 -6.35 -2.38 -2.65
C THR A 69 -4.90 -2.85 -2.82
N LEU A 70 -4.47 -3.83 -2.02
CA LEU A 70 -3.08 -4.34 -2.05
C LEU A 70 -2.69 -4.90 -3.42
N ALA A 71 -3.60 -5.57 -4.13
CA ALA A 71 -3.30 -6.10 -5.46
C ALA A 71 -2.94 -4.98 -6.45
N VAL A 72 -3.62 -3.84 -6.38
CA VAL A 72 -3.29 -2.66 -7.20
C VAL A 72 -1.91 -2.08 -6.79
N PHE A 73 -1.60 -2.08 -5.49
CA PHE A 73 -0.29 -1.66 -5.01
C PHE A 73 0.83 -2.54 -5.56
N PHE A 74 0.68 -3.87 -5.52
CA PHE A 74 1.66 -4.80 -6.07
C PHE A 74 1.74 -4.75 -7.61
N LEU A 75 0.62 -4.53 -8.31
CA LEU A 75 0.60 -4.27 -9.76
C LEU A 75 1.48 -3.06 -10.12
N VAL A 76 1.24 -1.93 -9.48
CA VAL A 76 2.01 -0.69 -9.70
C VAL A 76 3.47 -0.91 -9.28
N GLY A 77 3.70 -1.60 -8.15
CA GLY A 77 5.03 -1.95 -7.67
C GLY A 77 5.83 -2.74 -8.69
N GLY A 78 5.26 -3.80 -9.25
CA GLY A 78 5.86 -4.63 -10.27
C GLY A 78 6.14 -3.86 -11.57
N GLN A 79 5.19 -3.03 -12.01
CA GLN A 79 5.37 -2.17 -13.18
C GLN A 79 6.53 -1.19 -13.01
N VAL A 80 6.57 -0.48 -11.89
CA VAL A 80 7.61 0.52 -11.60
C VAL A 80 8.97 -0.14 -11.34
N ALA A 81 9.02 -1.28 -10.65
CA ALA A 81 10.26 -1.98 -10.38
C ALA A 81 10.88 -2.55 -11.68
N ALA A 82 10.08 -3.23 -12.51
CA ALA A 82 10.54 -3.80 -13.77
C ALA A 82 11.04 -2.71 -14.73
N GLY A 83 10.30 -1.61 -14.90
CA GLY A 83 10.72 -0.48 -15.74
C GLY A 83 11.99 0.19 -15.23
N SER A 84 12.07 0.40 -13.92
CA SER A 84 13.26 1.00 -13.29
C SER A 84 14.48 0.10 -13.39
N TRP A 85 14.33 -1.22 -13.21
CA TRP A 85 15.44 -2.17 -13.38
C TRP A 85 15.92 -2.19 -14.83
N ALA A 86 15.01 -2.26 -15.80
CA ALA A 86 15.37 -2.22 -17.21
C ALA A 86 16.15 -0.93 -17.56
N SER A 87 15.72 0.21 -17.03
CA SER A 87 16.41 1.49 -17.20
C SER A 87 17.79 1.52 -16.50
N ALA A 88 17.89 0.99 -15.28
CA ALA A 88 19.16 0.89 -14.53
C ALA A 88 20.18 0.03 -15.29
N ARG A 89 19.73 -1.12 -15.80
CA ARG A 89 20.56 -2.03 -16.58
C ARG A 89 21.09 -1.40 -17.86
N LYS A 90 20.25 -0.64 -18.58
CA LYS A 90 20.69 0.10 -19.79
C LYS A 90 21.76 1.15 -19.48
N ARG A 91 21.76 1.72 -18.28
CA ARG A 91 22.78 2.69 -17.82
C ARG A 91 23.99 2.04 -17.13
N GLY A 92 24.11 0.71 -17.14
CA GLY A 92 25.23 0.01 -16.49
C GLY A 92 25.20 0.06 -14.94
N VAL A 93 24.07 0.40 -14.32
CA VAL A 93 23.98 0.45 -12.86
C VAL A 93 23.96 -0.96 -12.29
N PRO A 94 24.91 -1.32 -11.37
CA PRO A 94 24.96 -2.63 -10.74
C PRO A 94 23.69 -2.94 -9.95
N TYR A 95 23.30 -4.23 -9.92
CA TYR A 95 22.11 -4.68 -9.19
C TYR A 95 22.12 -4.26 -7.72
N GLY A 96 23.24 -4.47 -6.99
CA GLY A 96 23.34 -4.11 -5.57
C GLY A 96 23.08 -2.63 -5.29
N ARG A 97 23.55 -1.73 -6.17
CA ARG A 97 23.28 -0.28 -6.04
C ARG A 97 21.81 0.04 -6.33
N TRP A 98 21.22 -0.61 -7.33
CA TRP A 98 19.82 -0.41 -7.67
C TRP A 98 18.89 -0.90 -6.56
N VAL A 99 19.08 -2.14 -6.07
CA VAL A 99 18.23 -2.73 -5.02
C VAL A 99 18.45 -2.05 -3.67
N GLY A 100 19.71 -1.81 -3.29
CA GLY A 100 20.06 -1.15 -2.04
C GLY A 100 19.41 0.24 -1.91
N GLY A 101 19.43 1.04 -2.99
CA GLY A 101 18.78 2.34 -3.00
C GLY A 101 17.25 2.27 -2.89
N ARG A 102 16.62 1.16 -3.31
CA ARG A 102 15.16 0.95 -3.17
C ARG A 102 14.80 0.47 -1.78
N LEU A 103 15.52 -0.51 -1.26
CA LEU A 103 15.29 -1.05 0.08
C LEU A 103 15.58 0.00 1.16
N ALA A 104 16.64 0.79 1.02
CA ALA A 104 16.92 1.87 1.94
C ALA A 104 15.78 2.91 2.02
N ARG A 105 15.17 3.27 0.88
CA ARG A 105 14.00 4.18 0.85
C ARG A 105 12.76 3.57 1.50
N LEU A 106 12.62 2.25 1.45
CA LEU A 106 11.51 1.53 2.07
C LEU A 106 11.70 1.40 3.58
N PHE A 107 12.90 0.99 4.04
CA PHE A 107 13.12 0.63 5.43
C PHE A 107 13.54 1.78 6.34
N ARG A 108 14.11 2.88 5.82
CA ARG A 108 14.45 4.04 6.66
C ARG A 108 13.25 4.60 7.44
N PRO A 109 12.09 4.87 6.80
CA PRO A 109 10.91 5.33 7.55
C PRO A 109 10.34 4.25 8.48
N VAL A 110 10.46 2.96 8.12
CA VAL A 110 10.04 1.84 8.99
C VAL A 110 10.84 1.82 10.29
N ALA A 111 12.17 2.00 10.21
CA ALA A 111 13.01 2.05 11.39
C ALA A 111 12.58 3.18 12.37
N ALA A 112 12.21 4.34 11.83
CA ALA A 112 11.71 5.45 12.66
C ALA A 112 10.44 5.07 13.44
N VAL A 113 9.48 4.41 12.77
CA VAL A 113 8.23 3.94 13.43
C VAL A 113 8.53 2.90 14.50
N LEU A 114 9.42 1.93 14.20
CA LEU A 114 9.78 0.89 15.16
C LEU A 114 10.45 1.47 16.41
N VAL A 115 11.36 2.44 16.26
CA VAL A 115 12.01 3.12 17.38
C VAL A 115 10.99 3.89 18.21
N VAL A 116 10.14 4.70 17.58
CA VAL A 116 9.12 5.49 18.29
C VAL A 116 8.18 4.58 19.07
N TRP A 117 7.73 3.47 18.46
CA TRP A 117 6.81 2.54 19.12
C TRP A 117 7.48 1.68 20.20
N ALA A 118 8.76 1.34 20.05
CA ALA A 118 9.52 0.70 21.13
C ALA A 118 9.62 1.62 22.36
N LEU A 119 9.92 2.91 22.15
CA LEU A 119 9.95 3.91 23.21
C LEU A 119 8.56 4.14 23.83
N ALA A 120 7.51 4.26 22.98
CA ALA A 120 6.14 4.44 23.47
C ALA A 120 5.67 3.24 24.30
N ALA A 121 5.96 2.01 23.86
CA ALA A 121 5.64 0.80 24.60
C ALA A 121 6.37 0.76 25.95
N ALA A 122 7.65 1.10 26.00
CA ALA A 122 8.41 1.18 27.24
C ALA A 122 7.82 2.23 28.21
N VAL A 123 7.49 3.43 27.71
CA VAL A 123 6.87 4.48 28.52
C VAL A 123 5.50 4.04 29.06
N MET A 124 4.65 3.42 28.23
CA MET A 124 3.35 2.91 28.66
C MET A 124 3.48 1.85 29.77
N LEU A 125 4.42 0.92 29.63
CA LEU A 125 4.67 -0.11 30.67
C LEU A 125 5.16 0.52 31.98
N VAL A 126 6.09 1.46 31.92
CA VAL A 126 6.58 2.20 33.12
C VAL A 126 5.46 3.02 33.77
N ALA A 127 4.55 3.59 32.97
CA ALA A 127 3.38 4.31 33.45
C ALA A 127 2.26 3.39 34.00
N GLY A 128 2.47 2.06 34.03
CA GLY A 128 1.51 1.11 34.61
C GLY A 128 0.39 0.69 33.67
N VAL A 129 0.49 0.99 32.36
CA VAL A 129 -0.47 0.47 31.37
C VAL A 129 -0.30 -1.03 31.26
N GLY A 130 -1.40 -1.77 31.39
CA GLY A 130 -1.39 -3.23 31.35
C GLY A 130 -0.78 -3.79 30.04
N GLU A 131 0.06 -4.82 30.16
CA GLU A 131 0.76 -5.45 29.04
C GLU A 131 -0.19 -5.88 27.89
N PRO A 132 -1.40 -6.42 28.15
CA PRO A 132 -2.33 -6.75 27.06
C PRO A 132 -2.73 -5.56 26.20
N THR A 133 -2.94 -4.39 26.81
CA THR A 133 -3.23 -3.13 26.09
C THR A 133 -2.04 -2.70 25.24
N VAL A 134 -0.83 -2.65 25.83
CA VAL A 134 0.39 -2.28 25.11
C VAL A 134 0.61 -3.22 23.91
N ARG A 135 0.44 -4.51 24.10
CA ARG A 135 0.57 -5.52 23.04
C ARG A 135 -0.49 -5.33 21.93
N ALA A 136 -1.74 -5.05 22.30
CA ALA A 136 -2.82 -4.81 21.34
C ALA A 136 -2.52 -3.57 20.46
N LEU A 137 -2.10 -2.46 21.06
CA LEU A 137 -1.75 -1.23 20.36
C LEU A 137 -0.52 -1.41 19.45
N ALA A 138 0.54 -2.02 19.96
CA ALA A 138 1.76 -2.30 19.20
C ALA A 138 1.45 -3.22 18.01
N LYS A 139 0.62 -4.25 18.19
CA LYS A 139 0.20 -5.16 17.13
C LYS A 139 -0.50 -4.42 15.98
N LEU A 140 -1.34 -3.42 16.27
CA LEU A 140 -2.01 -2.64 15.23
C LEU A 140 -1.01 -1.89 14.33
N VAL A 141 0.08 -1.39 14.89
CA VAL A 141 1.10 -0.66 14.13
C VAL A 141 2.03 -1.60 13.36
N TRP A 142 2.38 -2.74 13.95
CA TRP A 142 3.32 -3.68 13.31
C TRP A 142 2.65 -4.62 12.31
N SER A 143 1.38 -4.96 12.56
CA SER A 143 0.63 -5.86 11.70
C SER A 143 0.63 -5.43 10.24
N PRO A 144 0.45 -4.16 9.84
CA PRO A 144 0.51 -3.78 8.43
C PRO A 144 1.91 -3.89 7.80
N LEU A 145 3.00 -4.02 8.58
CA LEU A 145 4.37 -4.00 8.03
C LEU A 145 4.75 -5.28 7.28
N TRP A 146 4.03 -6.39 7.50
CA TRP A 146 4.33 -7.66 6.83
C TRP A 146 4.36 -7.54 5.30
N PHE A 147 3.43 -6.76 4.72
CA PHE A 147 3.37 -6.63 3.28
C PHE A 147 4.58 -5.87 2.70
N LEU A 148 5.21 -4.98 3.49
CA LEU A 148 6.44 -4.31 3.09
C LEU A 148 7.61 -5.28 2.97
N LEU A 149 7.66 -6.31 3.82
CA LEU A 149 8.66 -7.38 3.71
C LEU A 149 8.48 -8.17 2.40
N VAL A 150 7.23 -8.56 2.10
CA VAL A 150 6.90 -9.22 0.83
C VAL A 150 7.23 -8.31 -0.34
N PHE A 151 6.84 -7.05 -0.28
CA PHE A 151 7.13 -6.07 -1.33
C PHE A 151 8.63 -5.85 -1.54
N ALA A 152 9.41 -5.80 -0.45
CA ALA A 152 10.86 -5.72 -0.49
C ALA A 152 11.48 -6.95 -1.16
N ALA A 153 11.03 -8.15 -0.77
CA ALA A 153 11.47 -9.42 -1.35
C ALA A 153 11.17 -9.47 -2.87
N LEU A 154 9.94 -9.15 -3.29
CA LEU A 154 9.57 -9.11 -4.70
C LEU A 154 10.36 -8.03 -5.49
N THR A 155 10.64 -6.88 -4.84
CA THR A 155 11.49 -5.84 -5.43
C THR A 155 12.91 -6.35 -5.63
N ALA A 156 13.49 -7.05 -4.65
CA ALA A 156 14.82 -7.67 -4.79
C ALA A 156 14.80 -8.76 -5.86
N LEU A 157 13.78 -9.56 -5.93
CA LEU A 157 13.62 -10.63 -6.94
C LEU A 157 13.24 -10.11 -8.34
N THR A 158 13.06 -8.80 -8.55
CA THR A 158 12.65 -8.23 -9.85
C THR A 158 13.48 -8.73 -11.04
N PRO A 159 14.81 -8.85 -11.00
CA PRO A 159 15.58 -9.36 -12.13
C PRO A 159 15.18 -10.77 -12.58
N LEU A 160 14.77 -11.61 -11.65
CA LEU A 160 14.37 -13.00 -11.88
C LEU A 160 12.90 -13.06 -12.34
N VAL A 161 12.01 -12.35 -11.64
CA VAL A 161 10.56 -12.47 -11.82
C VAL A 161 10.00 -11.51 -12.87
N ALA A 162 10.76 -10.50 -13.31
CA ALA A 162 10.27 -9.51 -14.26
C ALA A 162 9.85 -10.10 -15.62
N ARG A 163 10.33 -11.30 -15.97
CA ARG A 163 9.94 -12.02 -17.17
C ARG A 163 8.95 -13.15 -16.93
N LEU A 164 8.67 -13.46 -15.66
CA LEU A 164 7.74 -14.53 -15.30
C LEU A 164 6.32 -14.14 -15.73
N HIS A 165 5.59 -15.11 -16.30
CA HIS A 165 4.18 -14.90 -16.65
C HIS A 165 3.31 -15.03 -15.39
N PRO A 166 2.32 -14.15 -15.16
CA PRO A 166 1.52 -14.13 -13.93
C PRO A 166 0.69 -15.42 -13.72
N LEU A 167 0.50 -16.23 -14.72
CA LEU A 167 -0.14 -17.55 -14.58
C LEU A 167 0.67 -18.53 -13.72
N TRP A 168 2.00 -18.46 -13.72
CA TRP A 168 2.82 -19.39 -12.93
C TRP A 168 2.58 -19.25 -11.43
N PRO A 169 2.71 -18.05 -10.81
CA PRO A 169 2.39 -17.92 -9.41
C PRO A 169 0.90 -18.17 -9.12
N LEU A 170 -0.02 -17.90 -10.04
CA LEU A 170 -1.43 -18.25 -9.88
C LEU A 170 -1.65 -19.76 -9.82
N VAL A 171 -0.97 -20.53 -10.66
CA VAL A 171 -1.00 -22.00 -10.62
C VAL A 171 -0.45 -22.51 -9.28
N VAL A 172 0.61 -21.90 -8.76
CA VAL A 172 1.12 -22.25 -7.43
C VAL A 172 0.06 -22.01 -6.35
N VAL A 173 -0.59 -20.84 -6.34
CA VAL A 173 -1.68 -20.53 -5.38
C VAL A 173 -2.82 -21.54 -5.48
N LEU A 174 -3.23 -21.89 -6.70
CA LEU A 174 -4.26 -22.91 -6.95
C LEU A 174 -3.88 -24.27 -6.35
N HIS A 175 -2.66 -24.74 -6.62
CA HIS A 175 -2.20 -26.05 -6.11
C HIS A 175 -2.06 -26.06 -4.57
N VAL A 176 -1.52 -25.00 -3.99
CA VAL A 176 -1.39 -24.87 -2.54
C VAL A 176 -2.77 -24.91 -1.87
N ASP A 177 -3.74 -24.15 -2.39
CA ASP A 177 -5.09 -24.15 -1.83
C ASP A 177 -5.82 -25.47 -2.08
N LEU A 178 -5.65 -26.09 -3.25
CA LEU A 178 -6.22 -27.41 -3.53
C LEU A 178 -5.69 -28.46 -2.53
N VAL A 179 -4.38 -28.52 -2.29
CA VAL A 179 -3.79 -29.46 -1.35
C VAL A 179 -4.25 -29.15 0.07
N ARG A 180 -4.22 -27.88 0.48
CA ARG A 180 -4.52 -27.47 1.86
C ARG A 180 -6.00 -27.55 2.21
N LEU A 181 -6.87 -27.05 1.33
CA LEU A 181 -8.30 -26.93 1.58
C LEU A 181 -9.11 -28.09 0.99
N GLY A 182 -8.70 -28.59 -0.19
CA GLY A 182 -9.41 -29.67 -0.88
C GLY A 182 -9.01 -31.06 -0.41
N LEU A 183 -7.73 -31.27 -0.12
CA LEU A 183 -7.20 -32.60 0.28
C LEU A 183 -6.84 -32.68 1.77
N GLY A 184 -7.13 -31.64 2.57
CA GLY A 184 -6.84 -31.61 4.01
C GLY A 184 -5.35 -31.61 4.37
N GLY A 185 -4.50 -31.09 3.48
CA GLY A 185 -3.06 -31.01 3.68
C GLY A 185 -2.64 -30.03 4.79
N PRO A 186 -1.33 -29.99 5.11
CA PRO A 186 -0.78 -29.16 6.18
C PRO A 186 -1.10 -27.67 5.99
N ARG A 187 -1.50 -26.99 7.07
CA ARG A 187 -1.84 -25.55 7.04
C ARG A 187 -0.63 -24.68 6.67
N GLU A 188 0.56 -25.13 7.02
CA GLU A 188 1.85 -24.48 6.80
C GLU A 188 2.14 -24.25 5.32
N LEU A 189 1.63 -25.11 4.43
CA LEU A 189 1.72 -24.91 2.98
C LEU A 189 1.16 -23.55 2.54
N GLY A 190 0.22 -22.98 3.29
CA GLY A 190 -0.32 -21.65 3.01
C GLY A 190 0.73 -20.55 3.01
N TRP A 191 1.84 -20.71 3.73
CA TRP A 191 2.93 -19.71 3.72
C TRP A 191 3.59 -19.52 2.37
N ILE A 192 3.53 -20.53 1.48
CA ILE A 192 3.95 -20.40 0.07
C ILE A 192 3.15 -19.31 -0.63
N ASN A 193 1.86 -19.22 -0.31
CA ASN A 193 0.96 -18.23 -0.90
C ASN A 193 1.25 -16.79 -0.45
N VAL A 194 1.97 -16.58 0.65
CA VAL A 194 2.41 -15.23 1.06
C VAL A 194 3.28 -14.59 -0.02
N VAL A 195 4.10 -15.38 -0.71
CA VAL A 195 4.91 -14.91 -1.82
C VAL A 195 4.15 -15.09 -3.14
N ALA A 196 3.63 -16.28 -3.41
CA ALA A 196 2.99 -16.63 -4.68
C ALA A 196 1.75 -15.74 -4.96
N GLY A 197 0.91 -15.49 -3.96
CA GLY A 197 -0.30 -14.68 -4.11
C GLY A 197 -0.01 -13.24 -4.54
N TRP A 198 0.96 -12.60 -3.89
CA TRP A 198 1.34 -11.22 -4.26
C TRP A 198 2.25 -11.16 -5.49
N LEU A 199 2.91 -12.25 -5.83
CA LEU A 199 3.67 -12.35 -7.06
C LEU A 199 2.76 -12.31 -8.31
N VAL A 200 1.50 -12.75 -8.22
CA VAL A 200 0.52 -12.66 -9.32
C VAL A 200 0.35 -11.21 -9.81
N PRO A 201 -0.14 -10.25 -9.00
CA PRO A 201 -0.28 -8.88 -9.44
C PRO A 201 1.07 -8.20 -9.73
N TYR A 202 2.14 -8.59 -9.04
CA TYR A 202 3.48 -8.05 -9.30
C TYR A 202 4.01 -8.43 -10.69
N CYS A 203 3.91 -9.71 -11.08
CA CYS A 203 4.26 -10.18 -12.43
C CYS A 203 3.37 -9.58 -13.50
N LEU A 204 2.07 -9.37 -13.20
CA LEU A 204 1.14 -8.67 -14.09
C LEU A 204 1.61 -7.22 -14.34
N GLY A 205 2.05 -6.52 -13.31
CA GLY A 205 2.65 -5.18 -13.43
C GLY A 205 3.92 -5.19 -14.27
N ALA A 206 4.80 -6.17 -14.07
CA ALA A 206 6.00 -6.35 -14.87
C ALA A 206 5.68 -6.67 -16.35
N LEU A 207 4.63 -7.44 -16.60
CA LEU A 207 4.10 -7.72 -17.95
C LEU A 207 3.62 -6.43 -18.63
N VAL A 208 2.87 -5.58 -17.91
CA VAL A 208 2.40 -4.27 -18.39
C VAL A 208 3.59 -3.36 -18.72
N ALA A 209 4.64 -3.34 -17.90
CA ALA A 209 5.86 -2.57 -18.14
C ALA A 209 6.57 -2.99 -19.46
N ARG A 210 6.45 -4.24 -19.85
CA ARG A 210 6.98 -4.77 -21.13
C ARG A 210 6.06 -4.58 -22.31
N GLY A 211 4.91 -3.92 -22.12
CA GLY A 211 3.94 -3.65 -23.15
C GLY A 211 2.89 -4.75 -23.35
N GLY A 212 2.76 -5.68 -22.40
CA GLY A 212 1.64 -6.62 -22.37
C GLY A 212 0.32 -5.96 -21.99
N LEU A 213 -0.80 -6.63 -22.25
CA LEU A 213 -2.16 -6.18 -21.92
C LEU A 213 -2.53 -4.78 -22.45
N ARG A 214 -2.05 -4.45 -23.64
CA ARG A 214 -2.39 -3.19 -24.33
C ARG A 214 -3.85 -3.11 -24.70
N GLY A 215 -4.45 -4.25 -25.10
CA GLY A 215 -5.83 -4.35 -25.54
C GLY A 215 -6.84 -4.21 -24.38
N ARG A 216 -7.98 -3.57 -24.65
CA ARG A 216 -9.07 -3.45 -23.67
C ARG A 216 -9.70 -4.80 -23.34
N ALA A 217 -9.77 -5.72 -24.30
CA ALA A 217 -10.33 -7.06 -24.09
C ALA A 217 -9.62 -7.82 -22.96
N GLY A 218 -8.28 -7.85 -22.94
CA GLY A 218 -7.52 -8.51 -21.88
C GLY A 218 -7.74 -7.88 -20.50
N ARG A 219 -7.94 -6.57 -20.44
CA ARG A 219 -8.25 -5.86 -19.17
C ARG A 219 -9.66 -6.18 -18.68
N TRP A 220 -10.64 -6.26 -19.58
CA TRP A 220 -11.99 -6.69 -19.26
C TRP A 220 -12.02 -8.18 -18.87
N ALA A 221 -11.25 -9.03 -19.54
CA ALA A 221 -11.12 -10.44 -19.15
C ALA A 221 -10.58 -10.60 -17.73
N LEU A 222 -9.59 -9.80 -17.33
CA LEU A 222 -9.10 -9.78 -15.93
C LEU A 222 -10.19 -9.33 -14.96
N LEU A 223 -10.89 -8.23 -15.27
CA LEU A 223 -11.94 -7.71 -14.40
C LEU A 223 -13.09 -8.72 -14.26
N LEU A 224 -13.68 -9.13 -15.36
CA LEU A 224 -14.87 -10.00 -15.34
C LEU A 224 -14.50 -11.43 -14.89
N GLY A 225 -13.44 -12.00 -15.45
CA GLY A 225 -12.97 -13.34 -15.07
C GLY A 225 -12.55 -13.42 -13.61
N GLY A 226 -11.82 -12.42 -13.12
CA GLY A 226 -11.43 -12.33 -11.71
C GLY A 226 -12.63 -12.16 -10.78
N THR A 227 -13.61 -11.33 -11.15
CA THR A 227 -14.85 -11.15 -10.37
C THR A 227 -15.67 -12.43 -10.32
N VAL A 228 -15.90 -13.07 -11.46
CA VAL A 228 -16.64 -14.33 -11.54
C VAL A 228 -15.94 -15.43 -10.75
N ALA A 229 -14.63 -15.56 -10.90
CA ALA A 229 -13.85 -16.55 -10.16
C ALA A 229 -13.90 -16.31 -8.64
N ALA A 230 -13.71 -15.06 -8.18
CA ALA A 230 -13.82 -14.73 -6.76
C ALA A 230 -15.21 -15.01 -6.20
N ALA A 231 -16.27 -14.62 -6.92
CA ALA A 231 -17.65 -14.89 -6.53
C ALA A 231 -17.94 -16.41 -6.48
N ALA A 232 -17.46 -17.18 -7.46
CA ALA A 232 -17.61 -18.62 -7.50
C ALA A 232 -16.91 -19.30 -6.31
N LEU A 233 -15.68 -18.90 -6.00
CA LEU A 233 -14.91 -19.43 -4.87
C LEU A 233 -15.60 -19.13 -3.52
N VAL A 234 -16.10 -17.91 -3.34
CA VAL A 234 -16.85 -17.54 -2.12
C VAL A 234 -18.18 -18.28 -2.04
N ARG A 235 -18.92 -18.40 -3.16
CA ARG A 235 -20.28 -18.93 -3.13
C ARG A 235 -20.34 -20.46 -3.08
N TRP A 236 -19.39 -21.16 -3.71
CA TRP A 236 -19.45 -22.61 -3.90
C TRP A 236 -18.24 -23.38 -3.37
N ALA A 237 -17.09 -22.74 -3.19
CA ALA A 237 -15.88 -23.42 -2.72
C ALA A 237 -15.54 -23.14 -1.24
N GLY A 238 -16.44 -22.52 -0.47
CA GLY A 238 -16.30 -22.33 0.98
C GLY A 238 -15.29 -21.27 1.42
N TYR A 239 -14.79 -20.43 0.49
CA TYR A 239 -13.93 -19.31 0.87
C TYR A 239 -14.74 -18.23 1.58
N PRO A 240 -14.16 -17.56 2.62
CA PRO A 240 -14.86 -16.48 3.31
C PRO A 240 -15.14 -15.30 2.37
N ALA A 241 -16.27 -14.63 2.57
CA ALA A 241 -16.61 -13.44 1.81
C ALA A 241 -15.64 -12.28 2.10
N SER A 242 -15.10 -12.20 3.33
CA SER A 242 -14.16 -11.14 3.70
C SER A 242 -12.81 -11.31 3.00
N MET A 243 -12.37 -10.26 2.31
CA MET A 243 -11.04 -10.16 1.71
C MET A 243 -10.00 -9.56 2.65
N VAL A 244 -10.34 -9.40 3.93
CA VAL A 244 -9.46 -8.97 5.03
C VAL A 244 -9.58 -9.93 6.20
N GLY A 245 -8.60 -9.90 7.11
CA GLY A 245 -8.68 -10.69 8.35
C GLY A 245 -9.79 -10.16 9.25
N VAL A 246 -10.65 -11.07 9.74
CA VAL A 246 -11.69 -10.77 10.72
C VAL A 246 -11.35 -11.47 12.02
N PRO A 247 -11.27 -10.76 13.16
CA PRO A 247 -11.02 -11.39 14.45
C PRO A 247 -12.04 -12.50 14.75
N GLY A 248 -11.56 -13.68 15.17
CA GLY A 248 -12.42 -14.84 15.43
C GLY A 248 -12.82 -15.66 14.19
N GLY A 249 -12.49 -15.22 13.00
CA GLY A 249 -12.76 -15.95 11.76
C GLY A 249 -11.94 -17.24 11.64
N ARG A 250 -12.56 -18.32 11.16
CA ARG A 250 -11.89 -19.63 10.98
C ARG A 250 -10.78 -19.59 9.91
N MET A 251 -10.94 -18.78 8.90
CA MET A 251 -10.03 -18.64 7.76
C MET A 251 -9.97 -17.18 7.31
N SER A 252 -8.79 -16.73 6.90
CA SER A 252 -8.59 -15.44 6.26
C SER A 252 -8.25 -15.65 4.78
N ASN A 253 -8.80 -14.80 3.90
CA ASN A 253 -8.37 -14.76 2.50
C ASN A 253 -7.02 -14.04 2.32
N LEU A 254 -6.52 -13.38 3.36
CA LEU A 254 -5.33 -12.54 3.26
C LEU A 254 -4.14 -13.07 4.04
N ASP A 255 -4.37 -13.94 5.01
CA ASP A 255 -3.33 -14.46 5.91
C ASP A 255 -3.47 -15.99 6.09
N PRO A 256 -2.79 -16.76 5.25
CA PRO A 256 -2.07 -16.40 4.01
C PRO A 256 -3.02 -16.07 2.84
N PRO A 257 -2.54 -15.37 1.77
CA PRO A 257 -3.36 -15.08 0.60
C PRO A 257 -3.93 -16.34 -0.04
N SER A 258 -5.24 -16.35 -0.27
CA SER A 258 -5.96 -17.47 -0.85
C SER A 258 -6.16 -17.30 -2.36
N LEU A 259 -6.63 -18.35 -3.03
CA LEU A 259 -7.04 -18.29 -4.44
C LEU A 259 -8.17 -17.28 -4.64
N ALA A 260 -9.09 -17.14 -3.67
CA ALA A 260 -10.16 -16.13 -3.75
C ALA A 260 -9.58 -14.71 -3.71
N ALA A 261 -8.60 -14.45 -2.84
CA ALA A 261 -7.88 -13.16 -2.81
C ALA A 261 -7.11 -12.89 -4.11
N ALA A 262 -6.49 -13.92 -4.70
CA ALA A 262 -5.78 -13.79 -5.97
C ALA A 262 -6.75 -13.49 -7.13
N ALA A 263 -7.89 -14.16 -7.20
CA ALA A 263 -8.94 -13.91 -8.18
C ALA A 263 -9.52 -12.50 -8.05
N PHE A 264 -9.85 -12.09 -6.83
CA PHE A 264 -10.30 -10.73 -6.53
C PHE A 264 -9.22 -9.69 -6.90
N GLY A 265 -7.95 -9.95 -6.59
CA GLY A 265 -6.82 -9.12 -6.96
C GLY A 265 -6.66 -8.96 -8.48
N LEU A 266 -6.91 -10.02 -9.27
CA LEU A 266 -6.93 -9.94 -10.74
C LEU A 266 -8.07 -9.04 -11.24
N ALA A 267 -9.26 -9.11 -10.63
CA ALA A 267 -10.37 -8.21 -10.93
C ALA A 267 -9.99 -6.75 -10.69
N GLN A 268 -9.39 -6.46 -9.54
CA GLN A 268 -8.90 -5.12 -9.19
C GLN A 268 -7.81 -4.63 -10.16
N CYS A 269 -6.88 -5.49 -10.56
CA CYS A 269 -5.87 -5.16 -11.56
C CYS A 269 -6.51 -4.83 -12.91
N GLY A 270 -7.53 -5.59 -13.33
CA GLY A 270 -8.31 -5.31 -14.55
C GLY A 270 -8.97 -3.93 -14.48
N ALA A 271 -9.67 -3.63 -13.38
CA ALA A 271 -10.28 -2.33 -13.14
C ALA A 271 -9.25 -1.19 -13.15
N ALA A 272 -8.13 -1.34 -12.44
CA ALA A 272 -7.06 -0.35 -12.38
C ALA A 272 -6.48 -0.06 -13.79
N LEU A 273 -6.25 -1.09 -14.60
CA LEU A 273 -5.73 -0.93 -15.95
C LEU A 273 -6.75 -0.27 -16.90
N LEU A 274 -8.06 -0.48 -16.69
CA LEU A 274 -9.13 0.20 -17.43
C LEU A 274 -9.22 1.68 -17.02
N LEU A 275 -8.98 2.00 -15.75
CA LEU A 275 -8.99 3.36 -15.22
C LEU A 275 -7.81 4.23 -15.66
N LEU A 276 -6.70 3.65 -16.18
CA LEU A 276 -5.54 4.43 -16.63
C LEU A 276 -5.89 5.52 -17.64
N GLY A 277 -6.79 5.23 -18.61
CA GLY A 277 -7.22 6.20 -19.61
C GLY A 277 -7.96 7.40 -19.02
N PRO A 278 -9.05 7.19 -18.29
CA PRO A 278 -9.74 8.24 -17.54
C PRO A 278 -8.82 9.04 -16.61
N LEU A 279 -7.98 8.36 -15.81
CA LEU A 279 -7.04 9.02 -14.90
C LEU A 279 -6.06 9.93 -15.65
N ARG A 280 -5.49 9.50 -16.79
CA ARG A 280 -4.62 10.36 -17.60
C ARG A 280 -5.32 11.64 -18.06
N ARG A 281 -6.63 11.57 -18.36
CA ARG A 281 -7.41 12.76 -18.74
C ARG A 281 -7.60 13.72 -17.57
N VAL A 282 -8.00 13.21 -16.41
CA VAL A 282 -8.22 14.00 -15.19
C VAL A 282 -6.93 14.65 -14.69
N LEU A 283 -5.81 13.90 -14.73
CA LEU A 283 -4.51 14.34 -14.26
C LEU A 283 -3.77 15.31 -15.22
N ARG A 284 -4.40 15.70 -16.33
CA ARG A 284 -3.96 16.87 -17.11
C ARG A 284 -4.22 18.18 -16.36
N ARG A 285 -5.15 18.19 -15.38
CA ARG A 285 -5.43 19.35 -14.54
C ARG A 285 -4.31 19.50 -13.50
N PRO A 286 -3.53 20.60 -13.52
CA PRO A 286 -2.34 20.75 -12.66
C PRO A 286 -2.66 20.66 -11.16
N ALA A 287 -3.82 21.17 -10.73
CA ALA A 287 -4.24 21.10 -9.33
C ALA A 287 -4.49 19.66 -8.87
N VAL A 288 -5.16 18.85 -9.69
CA VAL A 288 -5.41 17.42 -9.37
C VAL A 288 -4.09 16.64 -9.33
N TRP A 289 -3.21 16.91 -10.31
CA TRP A 289 -1.88 16.31 -10.30
C TRP A 289 -1.07 16.70 -9.05
N ALA A 290 -1.13 17.95 -8.62
CA ALA A 290 -0.41 18.39 -7.43
C ALA A 290 -0.85 17.62 -6.17
N VAL A 291 -2.16 17.38 -5.99
CA VAL A 291 -2.67 16.57 -4.88
C VAL A 291 -2.11 15.13 -4.95
N VAL A 292 -2.22 14.48 -6.10
CA VAL A 292 -1.70 13.12 -6.28
C VAL A 292 -0.19 13.07 -6.04
N ALA A 293 0.56 14.05 -6.53
CA ALA A 293 2.00 14.11 -6.33
C ALA A 293 2.38 14.24 -4.84
N VAL A 294 1.66 15.08 -4.08
CA VAL A 294 1.86 15.22 -2.63
C VAL A 294 1.56 13.90 -1.91
N VAL A 295 0.43 13.26 -2.19
CA VAL A 295 0.09 11.95 -1.61
C VAL A 295 1.17 10.91 -1.91
N ASN A 296 1.66 10.85 -3.15
CA ASN A 296 2.72 9.91 -3.52
C ASN A 296 4.07 10.21 -2.85
N LEU A 297 4.41 11.48 -2.66
CA LEU A 297 5.64 11.88 -1.95
C LEU A 297 5.56 11.58 -0.45
N SER A 298 4.35 11.47 0.07
CA SER A 298 4.06 11.21 1.48
C SER A 298 3.60 9.77 1.74
N ALA A 299 3.60 8.94 0.70
CA ALA A 299 2.96 7.63 0.70
C ALA A 299 3.44 6.72 1.85
N MET A 300 4.75 6.66 2.09
CA MET A 300 5.32 5.86 3.17
C MET A 300 4.99 6.44 4.54
N THR A 301 5.07 7.75 4.71
CA THR A 301 4.70 8.41 5.96
C THR A 301 3.22 8.18 6.27
N VAL A 302 2.34 8.42 5.31
CA VAL A 302 0.88 8.18 5.44
C VAL A 302 0.62 6.72 5.83
N PHE A 303 1.22 5.77 5.10
CA PHE A 303 1.03 4.35 5.40
C PHE A 303 1.58 3.93 6.77
N LEU A 304 2.74 4.41 7.19
CA LEU A 304 3.36 3.98 8.43
C LEU A 304 2.70 4.58 9.68
N TRP A 305 2.16 5.79 9.59
CA TRP A 305 1.63 6.52 10.73
C TRP A 305 0.10 6.50 10.86
N HIS A 306 -0.65 5.92 9.90
CA HIS A 306 -2.12 5.95 9.96
C HIS A 306 -2.70 5.25 11.19
N GLN A 307 -2.13 4.10 11.59
CA GLN A 307 -2.58 3.41 12.80
C GLN A 307 -2.24 4.22 14.07
N THR A 308 -1.06 4.82 14.11
CA THR A 308 -0.66 5.70 15.23
C THR A 308 -1.59 6.91 15.33
N ALA A 309 -1.96 7.52 14.20
CA ALA A 309 -2.90 8.64 14.20
C ALA A 309 -4.27 8.24 14.76
N MET A 310 -4.80 7.07 14.38
CA MET A 310 -6.03 6.53 14.92
C MET A 310 -5.90 6.23 16.43
N ILE A 311 -4.83 5.58 16.86
CA ILE A 311 -4.59 5.23 18.26
C ILE A 311 -4.52 6.49 19.14
N ILE A 312 -3.79 7.52 18.70
CA ILE A 312 -3.67 8.77 19.48
C ILE A 312 -5.03 9.45 19.63
N VAL A 313 -5.81 9.57 18.56
CA VAL A 313 -7.15 10.16 18.65
C VAL A 313 -8.03 9.35 19.60
N THR A 314 -8.02 8.02 19.47
CA THR A 314 -8.81 7.15 20.35
C THR A 314 -8.37 7.25 21.80
N ALA A 315 -7.05 7.20 22.08
CA ALA A 315 -6.52 7.32 23.43
C ALA A 315 -6.80 8.70 24.04
N SER A 316 -6.59 9.78 23.28
CA SER A 316 -6.87 11.14 23.76
C SER A 316 -8.36 11.33 24.07
N ALA A 317 -9.23 10.81 23.23
CA ALA A 317 -10.66 10.89 23.44
C ALA A 317 -11.10 10.09 24.70
N LEU A 318 -10.48 8.94 24.96
CA LEU A 318 -10.73 8.13 26.17
C LEU A 318 -10.30 8.85 27.45
N LEU A 319 -9.24 9.67 27.38
CA LEU A 319 -8.76 10.45 28.53
C LEU A 319 -9.56 11.73 28.79
N LEU A 320 -10.26 12.24 27.75
CA LEU A 320 -10.96 13.53 27.81
C LEU A 320 -12.50 13.37 27.96
N ALA A 321 -13.04 12.18 27.66
CA ALA A 321 -14.46 11.91 27.77
C ALA A 321 -14.75 11.08 29.01
N ASP A 322 -15.83 11.41 29.72
CA ASP A 322 -16.27 10.67 30.90
C ASP A 322 -16.83 9.28 30.54
N GLU A 323 -17.30 9.10 29.29
CA GLU A 323 -17.90 7.87 28.80
C GLU A 323 -17.27 7.40 27.47
N PRO A 324 -17.33 6.07 27.15
CA PRO A 324 -16.87 5.55 25.88
C PRO A 324 -17.64 6.13 24.70
N LEU A 325 -16.92 6.75 23.76
CA LEU A 325 -17.52 7.40 22.59
C LEU A 325 -17.84 6.40 21.46
N PRO A 326 -19.04 6.48 20.86
CA PRO A 326 -19.40 5.66 19.70
C PRO A 326 -18.43 5.86 18.52
N GLY A 327 -18.13 4.78 17.83
CA GLY A 327 -17.19 4.79 16.71
C GLY A 327 -15.69 4.83 17.11
N LEU A 328 -15.37 4.98 18.41
CA LEU A 328 -14.02 4.94 18.95
C LEU A 328 -13.83 3.79 19.95
N HIS A 329 -14.59 3.79 21.04
CA HIS A 329 -14.36 2.95 22.22
C HIS A 329 -15.41 1.86 22.43
N THR A 330 -16.61 2.01 21.81
CA THR A 330 -17.69 1.05 21.95
C THR A 330 -17.52 -0.15 21.03
N VAL A 331 -18.24 -1.22 21.33
CA VAL A 331 -18.26 -2.42 20.48
C VAL A 331 -18.88 -2.07 19.12
N PRO A 332 -18.28 -2.52 18.00
CA PRO A 332 -18.76 -2.21 16.65
C PRO A 332 -19.85 -3.23 16.22
N ASP A 333 -21.01 -3.22 16.86
CA ASP A 333 -22.09 -4.20 16.72
C ASP A 333 -23.30 -3.69 15.94
N ASP A 334 -23.35 -2.41 15.60
CA ASP A 334 -24.43 -1.80 14.85
C ASP A 334 -23.97 -0.82 13.74
N VAL A 335 -24.89 -0.44 12.87
CA VAL A 335 -24.64 0.53 11.80
C VAL A 335 -24.39 1.95 12.35
N GLY A 336 -24.96 2.27 13.52
CA GLY A 336 -24.73 3.56 14.21
C GLY A 336 -23.28 3.74 14.56
N TRP A 337 -22.59 2.67 14.99
CA TRP A 337 -21.16 2.69 15.21
C TRP A 337 -20.38 3.03 13.92
N VAL A 338 -20.78 2.44 12.78
CA VAL A 338 -20.13 2.71 11.49
C VAL A 338 -20.33 4.16 11.06
N VAL A 339 -21.54 4.68 11.22
CA VAL A 339 -21.85 6.09 10.94
C VAL A 339 -21.03 7.02 11.83
N ALA A 340 -20.98 6.77 13.15
CA ALA A 340 -20.14 7.52 14.07
C ALA A 340 -18.66 7.46 13.65
N ARG A 341 -18.17 6.27 13.24
CA ARG A 341 -16.79 6.09 12.74
C ARG A 341 -16.48 6.97 11.53
N LEU A 342 -17.40 7.16 10.61
CA LEU A 342 -17.23 8.04 9.45
C LEU A 342 -16.97 9.50 9.87
N PHE A 343 -17.61 9.98 10.92
CA PHE A 343 -17.36 11.33 11.48
C PHE A 343 -15.98 11.47 12.13
N TRP A 344 -15.37 10.36 12.59
CA TRP A 344 -14.00 10.37 13.12
C TRP A 344 -12.91 10.34 12.04
N LEU A 345 -13.20 9.95 10.80
CA LEU A 345 -12.19 9.90 9.72
C LEU A 345 -11.48 11.24 9.48
N PRO A 346 -12.16 12.41 9.43
CA PRO A 346 -11.48 13.69 9.31
C PRO A 346 -10.54 13.99 10.48
N VAL A 347 -10.89 13.58 11.70
CA VAL A 347 -10.06 13.77 12.88
C VAL A 347 -8.79 12.92 12.80
N PHE A 348 -8.91 11.65 12.37
CA PHE A 348 -7.76 10.80 12.10
C PHE A 348 -6.86 11.39 11.00
N ALA A 349 -7.47 11.95 9.95
CA ALA A 349 -6.73 12.59 8.87
C ALA A 349 -5.96 13.82 9.36
N LEU A 350 -6.53 14.65 10.24
CA LEU A 350 -5.86 15.79 10.85
C LEU A 350 -4.69 15.34 11.73
N ALA A 351 -4.89 14.32 12.56
CA ALA A 351 -3.80 13.74 13.38
C ALA A 351 -2.69 13.18 12.45
N LEU A 352 -3.04 12.50 11.38
CA LEU A 352 -2.08 11.99 10.39
C LEU A 352 -1.32 13.11 9.68
N LEU A 353 -1.94 14.24 9.39
CA LEU A 353 -1.26 15.43 8.85
C LEU A 353 -0.23 15.98 9.83
N GLY A 354 -0.50 15.96 11.15
CA GLY A 354 0.48 16.30 12.17
C GLY A 354 1.72 15.40 12.11
N TYR A 355 1.53 14.08 12.08
CA TYR A 355 2.63 13.11 11.90
C TYR A 355 3.37 13.31 10.58
N TRP A 356 2.67 13.55 9.50
CA TRP A 356 3.29 13.86 8.22
C TRP A 356 4.19 15.10 8.30
N ALA A 357 3.75 16.16 8.96
CA ALA A 357 4.55 17.39 9.09
C ALA A 357 5.88 17.12 9.82
N VAL A 358 5.88 16.25 10.84
CA VAL A 358 7.06 15.88 11.63
C VAL A 358 7.97 14.92 10.87
N PHE A 359 7.42 13.84 10.31
CA PHE A 359 8.21 12.70 9.82
C PHE A 359 8.48 12.68 8.31
N ARG A 360 7.90 13.60 7.52
CA ARG A 360 8.17 13.68 6.07
C ARG A 360 9.66 13.83 5.71
N GLY A 361 10.46 14.38 6.63
CA GLY A 361 11.90 14.52 6.47
C GLY A 361 12.64 13.19 6.42
N CYS A 362 12.16 12.17 7.14
CA CYS A 362 12.74 10.83 7.14
C CYS A 362 12.58 10.14 5.76
N GLU A 363 11.50 10.44 5.04
CA GLU A 363 11.26 9.93 3.68
C GLU A 363 12.11 10.66 2.63
N GLN A 364 12.41 11.94 2.84
CA GLN A 364 13.12 12.82 1.89
C GLN A 364 14.65 12.86 2.10
N GLY A 365 15.16 12.39 3.24
CA GLY A 365 16.57 12.48 3.63
C GLY A 365 17.59 11.82 2.69
N GLY A 366 17.15 11.05 1.70
CA GLY A 366 18.02 10.51 0.64
C GLY A 366 18.31 11.47 -0.52
N ARG A 367 17.64 12.62 -0.60
CA ARG A 367 17.81 13.60 -1.70
C ARG A 367 18.87 14.68 -1.43
N ARG A 368 19.25 14.93 -0.18
CA ARG A 368 20.22 15.97 0.19
C ARG A 368 21.69 15.53 0.07
N GLY A 369 22.00 14.25 -0.07
CA GLY A 369 23.37 13.73 -0.17
C GLY A 369 23.93 13.57 -1.60
N GLY A 370 23.15 13.93 -2.64
CA GLY A 370 23.55 13.77 -4.04
C GLY A 370 23.68 15.06 -4.86
N GLY A 371 23.68 16.22 -4.20
CA GLY A 371 23.83 17.53 -4.83
C GLY A 371 25.29 17.91 -5.02
N GLY A 372 26.10 17.04 -5.65
CA GLY A 372 27.33 17.46 -6.30
C GLY A 372 26.94 18.35 -7.51
N SER A 373 27.22 19.64 -7.43
CA SER A 373 27.06 20.60 -8.48
C SER A 373 27.81 20.14 -9.73
N LEU A 374 27.08 19.63 -10.72
CA LEU A 374 27.56 19.65 -12.10
C LEU A 374 27.38 21.11 -12.58
N VAL A 375 28.34 21.94 -12.22
CA VAL A 375 28.63 23.16 -12.98
C VAL A 375 29.06 22.69 -14.36
N VAL A 376 28.14 22.74 -15.30
CA VAL A 376 28.49 22.70 -16.72
C VAL A 376 29.33 23.95 -16.99
N ARG A 377 30.64 23.76 -17.09
CA ARG A 377 31.49 24.76 -17.69
C ARG A 377 31.05 24.89 -19.14
N GLU A 378 30.35 25.96 -19.44
CA GLU A 378 30.14 26.45 -20.79
C GLU A 378 31.51 26.82 -21.36
N SER A 379 32.03 25.98 -22.23
CA SER A 379 33.19 26.28 -23.05
C SER A 379 32.77 27.35 -24.03
N ALA A 380 33.32 28.56 -23.87
CA ALA A 380 33.18 29.66 -24.77
C ALA A 380 33.61 29.26 -26.20
N PRO A 381 32.91 29.75 -27.25
CA PRO A 381 33.32 29.46 -28.63
C PRO A 381 34.60 30.21 -28.97
N GLU A 382 35.64 29.47 -29.37
CA GLU A 382 36.87 29.97 -29.98
C GLU A 382 36.52 30.77 -31.24
N ARG A 383 36.77 32.11 -31.22
CA ARG A 383 36.76 32.98 -32.38
C ARG A 383 37.92 32.59 -33.29
N ARG A 384 37.68 31.80 -34.34
CA ARG A 384 38.62 31.64 -35.45
C ARG A 384 38.70 32.93 -36.22
N GLY A 385 39.87 33.59 -36.06
CA GLY A 385 40.24 34.76 -36.85
C GLY A 385 40.36 34.42 -38.34
N ARG A 386 39.66 35.19 -39.17
CA ARG A 386 39.87 35.26 -40.61
C ARG A 386 41.17 36.01 -40.86
N ALA A 387 42.22 35.31 -41.23
CA ALA A 387 43.36 35.93 -41.91
C ALA A 387 43.03 36.10 -43.41
N ARG A 388 43.00 37.33 -43.84
CA ARG A 388 43.06 37.74 -45.28
C ARG A 388 44.53 37.55 -45.74
N ARG A 389 44.74 36.91 -46.86
CA ARG A 389 45.80 37.22 -47.85
C ARG A 389 45.20 37.07 -49.23
N ALA A 390 45.31 38.11 -49.91
CA ALA A 390 45.87 38.51 -51.18
C ALA A 390 45.94 37.43 -52.25
#